data_859cd050b46094c1537974d1137b06f4
#
_entry.id   859cd050b46094c1537974d1137b06f4
#
_cell.length_a   1.000
_cell.length_b   1.000
_cell.length_c   1.000
_cell.angle_alpha   90.00
_cell.angle_beta   90.00
_cell.angle_gamma   90.00
#
_symmetry.space_group_name_H-M   'P 1'
#
loop_
_entity.id
_entity.type
_entity.pdbx_description
1 polymer ?
#
loop_
_entity_poly.entity_id
_entity_poly.type
_entity_poly.pdbx_seq_one_letter_code
_entity_poly.pdbx_strand_id
1 'polypeptide(L)'
;MNIKQASKQSGVSAPNIRFYEKEGLLNPARLPGNDYRDYTEQDIRALRFIRMLRMLDVPLPVIRSVLAGDAPLGNILREQQTALELRAKQLEGAARFCAELARQDPSAASLDVDACLSRMEDPAQPQTFFSGWVQEYRTLAQVQHQKHFFFIPQGSINTPQEFTAALQAYAEERGMQLSLIKDCLLYTSPSPRDPKTS
;
A
#
# COMPACT_ATOMS: atom_id res chain seq x y z
N MET A 1 13.37 4.81 -27.77
CA MET A 1 14.07 3.57 -27.33
C MET A 1 13.06 2.48 -26.97
N ASN A 2 13.42 1.20 -27.17
CA ASN A 2 12.57 0.10 -26.73
C ASN A 2 12.71 -0.18 -25.22
N ILE A 3 11.81 -0.99 -24.66
CA ILE A 3 11.77 -1.29 -23.20
C ILE A 3 13.05 -1.97 -22.70
N LYS A 4 13.75 -2.76 -23.50
CA LYS A 4 15.00 -3.40 -23.10
C LYS A 4 16.12 -2.36 -22.92
N GLN A 5 16.17 -1.38 -23.81
CA GLN A 5 17.11 -0.26 -23.73
C GLN A 5 16.78 0.65 -22.54
N ALA A 6 15.48 0.97 -22.36
CA ALA A 6 15.01 1.75 -21.22
C ALA A 6 15.34 1.07 -19.87
N SER A 7 15.13 -0.24 -19.78
CA SER A 7 15.49 -1.02 -18.59
C SER A 7 17.00 -0.98 -18.31
N LYS A 8 17.83 -1.17 -19.33
CA LYS A 8 19.29 -1.14 -19.18
C LYS A 8 19.80 0.24 -18.73
N GLN A 9 19.22 1.31 -19.30
CA GLN A 9 19.66 2.68 -19.00
C GLN A 9 19.15 3.20 -17.65
N SER A 10 17.91 2.85 -17.28
CA SER A 10 17.32 3.31 -16.01
C SER A 10 17.70 2.43 -14.81
N GLY A 11 18.09 1.18 -15.07
CA GLY A 11 18.30 0.17 -14.03
C GLY A 11 16.98 -0.31 -13.39
N VAL A 12 15.84 -0.07 -14.06
CA VAL A 12 14.51 -0.56 -13.66
C VAL A 12 14.15 -1.75 -14.54
N SER A 13 13.66 -2.84 -13.96
CA SER A 13 13.30 -4.04 -14.72
C SER A 13 12.12 -3.77 -15.67
N ALA A 14 12.08 -4.45 -16.81
CA ALA A 14 11.00 -4.29 -17.78
C ALA A 14 9.59 -4.56 -17.20
N PRO A 15 9.37 -5.56 -16.32
CA PRO A 15 8.10 -5.70 -15.60
C PRO A 15 7.73 -4.47 -14.76
N ASN A 16 8.69 -3.90 -14.03
CA ASN A 16 8.45 -2.70 -13.23
C ASN A 16 8.16 -1.46 -14.09
N ILE A 17 8.81 -1.32 -15.26
CA ILE A 17 8.49 -0.25 -16.21
C ILE A 17 7.04 -0.35 -16.65
N ARG A 18 6.56 -1.55 -17.05
CA ARG A 18 5.17 -1.77 -17.43
C ARG A 18 4.19 -1.52 -16.29
N PHE A 19 4.59 -1.88 -15.07
CA PHE A 19 3.80 -1.59 -13.88
C PHE A 19 3.68 -0.08 -13.65
N TYR A 20 4.77 0.69 -13.78
CA TYR A 20 4.75 2.15 -13.64
C TYR A 20 3.92 2.83 -14.72
N GLU A 21 3.91 2.30 -15.95
CA GLU A 21 3.00 2.75 -17.01
C GLU A 21 1.54 2.51 -16.61
N LYS A 22 1.21 1.30 -16.15
CA LYS A 22 -0.16 0.95 -15.70
C LYS A 22 -0.62 1.84 -14.54
N GLU A 23 0.29 2.17 -13.64
CA GLU A 23 0.05 3.08 -12.51
C GLU A 23 0.03 4.56 -12.92
N GLY A 24 0.24 4.90 -14.20
CA GLY A 24 0.20 6.28 -14.69
C GLY A 24 1.38 7.15 -14.25
N LEU A 25 2.50 6.53 -13.84
CA LEU A 25 3.75 7.23 -13.50
C LEU A 25 4.60 7.54 -14.75
N LEU A 26 4.32 6.83 -15.84
CA LEU A 26 4.97 6.99 -17.15
C LEU A 26 3.92 6.90 -18.24
N ASN A 27 4.10 7.68 -19.27
CA ASN A 27 3.24 7.66 -20.47
C ASN A 27 4.10 7.75 -21.74
N PRO A 28 4.85 6.67 -22.09
CA PRO A 28 5.74 6.70 -23.24
C PRO A 28 4.93 6.85 -24.53
N ALA A 29 5.49 7.57 -25.47
CA ALA A 29 4.92 7.69 -26.80
C ALA A 29 4.82 6.33 -27.51
N ARG A 30 3.94 6.21 -28.46
CA ARG A 30 3.82 5.04 -29.33
C ARG A 30 4.25 5.39 -30.74
N LEU A 31 5.01 4.50 -31.36
CA LEU A 31 5.48 4.69 -32.71
C LEU A 31 4.31 4.55 -33.70
N PRO A 32 4.15 5.50 -34.65
CA PRO A 32 3.15 5.38 -35.69
C PRO A 32 3.35 4.10 -36.48
N GLY A 33 2.29 3.33 -36.69
CA GLY A 33 2.27 2.16 -37.57
C GLY A 33 2.46 0.79 -36.89
N ASN A 34 3.01 0.69 -35.68
CA ASN A 34 3.19 -0.61 -35.03
C ASN A 34 2.84 -0.64 -33.52
N ASP A 35 2.35 0.47 -33.00
CA ASP A 35 1.93 0.64 -31.59
C ASP A 35 3.02 0.27 -30.55
N TYR A 36 4.29 0.17 -30.97
CA TYR A 36 5.40 -0.08 -30.04
C TYR A 36 5.72 1.16 -29.21
N ARG A 37 6.03 0.94 -27.92
CA ARG A 37 6.43 1.97 -26.97
C ARG A 37 7.79 2.54 -27.36
N ASP A 38 7.87 3.86 -27.39
CA ASP A 38 9.10 4.61 -27.63
C ASP A 38 9.45 5.46 -26.40
N TYR A 39 10.42 4.99 -25.63
CA TYR A 39 10.89 5.68 -24.43
C TYR A 39 11.90 6.75 -24.79
N THR A 40 11.67 7.96 -24.30
CA THR A 40 12.54 9.13 -24.46
C THR A 40 13.59 9.20 -23.35
N GLU A 41 14.57 10.10 -23.48
CA GLU A 41 15.50 10.41 -22.40
C GLU A 41 14.79 10.99 -21.15
N GLN A 42 13.67 11.66 -21.36
CA GLN A 42 12.84 12.16 -20.27
C GLN A 42 12.18 11.01 -19.49
N ASP A 43 11.70 9.97 -20.17
CA ASP A 43 11.17 8.76 -19.53
C ASP A 43 12.26 8.02 -18.73
N ILE A 44 13.50 7.97 -19.28
CA ILE A 44 14.64 7.39 -18.56
C ILE A 44 14.96 8.18 -17.29
N ARG A 45 14.91 9.50 -17.36
CA ARG A 45 15.11 10.36 -16.18
C ARG A 45 14.01 10.14 -15.14
N ALA A 46 12.76 10.06 -15.56
CA ALA A 46 11.62 9.76 -14.69
C ALA A 46 11.75 8.37 -14.03
N LEU A 47 12.16 7.35 -14.78
CA LEU A 47 12.41 6.01 -14.25
C LEU A 47 13.51 6.00 -13.18
N ARG A 48 14.62 6.71 -13.42
CA ARG A 48 15.70 6.85 -12.43
C ARG A 48 15.25 7.59 -11.18
N PHE A 49 14.42 8.61 -11.35
CA PHE A 49 13.82 9.37 -10.25
C PHE A 49 12.88 8.48 -9.40
N ILE A 50 11.98 7.74 -10.04
CA ILE A 50 11.11 6.77 -9.36
C ILE A 50 11.97 5.76 -8.58
N ARG A 51 12.99 5.18 -9.23
CA ARG A 51 13.90 4.22 -8.59
C ARG A 51 14.58 4.82 -7.37
N MET A 52 15.09 6.03 -7.45
CA MET A 52 15.74 6.73 -6.34
C MET A 52 14.79 6.86 -5.15
N LEU A 53 13.57 7.35 -5.36
CA LEU A 53 12.59 7.51 -4.29
C LEU A 53 12.13 6.16 -3.72
N ARG A 54 12.00 5.12 -4.56
CA ARG A 54 11.70 3.75 -4.09
C ARG A 54 12.81 3.15 -3.25
N MET A 55 14.08 3.46 -3.51
CA MET A 55 15.21 3.05 -2.67
C MET A 55 15.18 3.74 -1.29
N LEU A 56 14.46 4.84 -1.16
CA LEU A 56 14.18 5.52 0.10
C LEU A 56 12.85 5.08 0.72
N ASP A 57 12.22 4.01 0.23
CA ASP A 57 10.92 3.49 0.67
C ASP A 57 9.73 4.47 0.48
N VAL A 58 9.86 5.50 -0.37
CA VAL A 58 8.74 6.43 -0.66
C VAL A 58 7.63 5.67 -1.40
N PRO A 59 6.36 5.74 -0.95
CA PRO A 59 5.24 5.06 -1.58
C PRO A 59 4.94 5.57 -3.00
N LEU A 60 4.51 4.68 -3.90
CA LEU A 60 4.20 5.05 -5.29
C LEU A 60 3.14 6.15 -5.44
N PRO A 61 2.05 6.19 -4.66
CA PRO A 61 1.10 7.30 -4.74
C PRO A 61 1.73 8.67 -4.45
N VAL A 62 2.68 8.71 -3.51
CA VAL A 62 3.42 9.93 -3.16
C VAL A 62 4.37 10.32 -4.30
N ILE A 63 5.06 9.34 -4.90
CA ILE A 63 5.93 9.59 -6.07
C ILE A 63 5.11 10.16 -7.23
N ARG A 64 3.89 9.67 -7.44
CA ARG A 64 2.96 10.18 -8.47
C ARG A 64 2.65 11.65 -8.23
N SER A 65 2.29 12.04 -7.00
CA SER A 65 1.99 13.44 -6.65
C SER A 65 3.20 14.35 -6.86
N VAL A 66 4.42 13.87 -6.58
CA VAL A 66 5.65 14.63 -6.85
C VAL A 66 5.89 14.80 -8.36
N LEU A 67 5.69 13.74 -9.15
CA LEU A 67 5.86 13.80 -10.62
C LEU A 67 4.79 14.68 -11.29
N ALA A 68 3.59 14.72 -10.74
CA ALA A 68 2.51 15.61 -11.18
C ALA A 68 2.73 17.08 -10.78
N GLY A 69 3.66 17.36 -9.87
CA GLY A 69 3.91 18.70 -9.33
C GLY A 69 2.95 19.10 -8.19
N ASP A 70 2.11 18.17 -7.72
CA ASP A 70 1.12 18.42 -6.67
C ASP A 70 1.76 18.49 -5.27
N ALA A 71 2.94 17.87 -5.10
CA ALA A 71 3.65 17.83 -3.83
C ALA A 71 5.12 18.27 -3.99
N PRO A 72 5.60 19.19 -3.13
CA PRO A 72 7.00 19.59 -3.14
C PRO A 72 7.93 18.45 -2.68
N LEU A 73 8.89 18.08 -3.51
CA LEU A 73 9.84 17.00 -3.20
C LEU A 73 10.55 17.18 -1.85
N GLY A 74 10.92 18.42 -1.51
CA GLY A 74 11.60 18.72 -0.24
C GLY A 74 10.78 18.37 1.01
N ASN A 75 9.44 18.52 0.94
CA ASN A 75 8.56 18.14 2.05
C ASN A 75 8.51 16.61 2.19
N ILE A 76 8.31 15.92 1.08
CA ILE A 76 8.27 14.46 1.03
C ILE A 76 9.57 13.86 1.57
N LEU A 77 10.72 14.41 1.19
CA LEU A 77 12.02 13.92 1.69
C LEU A 77 12.20 14.16 3.19
N ARG A 78 11.70 15.27 3.75
CA ARG A 78 11.73 15.50 5.20
C ARG A 78 10.82 14.55 5.97
N GLU A 79 9.61 14.32 5.45
CA GLU A 79 8.68 13.34 6.04
C GLU A 79 9.28 11.93 6.02
N GLN A 80 9.88 11.55 4.88
CA GLN A 80 10.52 10.25 4.74
C GLN A 80 11.74 10.11 5.63
N GLN A 81 12.54 11.16 5.78
CA GLN A 81 13.65 11.19 6.75
C GLN A 81 13.16 10.90 8.16
N THR A 82 12.11 11.62 8.62
CA THR A 82 11.54 11.42 9.95
C THR A 82 11.03 9.98 10.14
N ALA A 83 10.37 9.42 9.13
CA ALA A 83 9.89 8.04 9.16
C ALA A 83 11.04 7.02 9.26
N LEU A 84 12.12 7.22 8.49
CA LEU A 84 13.30 6.37 8.53
C LEU A 84 14.05 6.47 9.86
N GLU A 85 14.17 7.65 10.45
CA GLU A 85 14.77 7.85 11.78
C GLU A 85 13.98 7.15 12.88
N LEU A 86 12.64 7.23 12.81
CA LEU A 86 11.77 6.50 13.73
C LEU A 86 11.96 4.99 13.59
N ARG A 87 11.97 4.48 12.34
CA ARG A 87 12.17 3.06 12.06
C ARG A 87 13.55 2.57 12.52
N ALA A 88 14.59 3.38 12.35
CA ALA A 88 15.93 3.06 12.83
C ALA A 88 15.94 2.88 14.36
N LYS A 89 15.30 3.78 15.11
CA LYS A 89 15.16 3.68 16.58
C LYS A 89 14.39 2.42 17.00
N GLN A 90 13.33 2.06 16.26
CA GLN A 90 12.57 0.83 16.52
C GLN A 90 13.42 -0.42 16.31
N LEU A 91 14.19 -0.47 15.21
CA LEU A 91 15.09 -1.59 14.91
C LEU A 91 16.20 -1.71 15.95
N GLU A 92 16.77 -0.61 16.41
CA GLU A 92 17.75 -0.61 17.50
C GLU A 92 17.16 -1.14 18.82
N GLY A 93 15.92 -0.77 19.13
CA GLY A 93 15.18 -1.29 20.28
C GLY A 93 14.98 -2.81 20.19
N ALA A 94 14.53 -3.29 19.04
CA ALA A 94 14.35 -4.72 18.78
C ALA A 94 15.67 -5.50 18.87
N ALA A 95 16.74 -4.95 18.30
CA ALA A 95 18.06 -5.58 18.37
C ALA A 95 18.58 -5.70 19.80
N ARG A 96 18.39 -4.65 20.62
CA ARG A 96 18.74 -4.69 22.06
C ARG A 96 17.93 -5.74 22.81
N PHE A 97 16.63 -5.82 22.56
CA PHE A 97 15.75 -6.83 23.16
C PHE A 97 16.18 -8.26 22.79
N CYS A 98 16.48 -8.52 21.51
CA CYS A 98 17.02 -9.80 21.06
C CYS A 98 18.33 -10.15 21.77
N ALA A 99 19.27 -9.18 21.88
CA ALA A 99 20.55 -9.40 22.55
C ALA A 99 20.39 -9.66 24.05
N GLU A 100 19.40 -9.07 24.71
CA GLU A 100 19.08 -9.33 26.11
C GLU A 100 18.55 -10.77 26.30
N LEU A 101 17.57 -11.18 25.49
CA LEU A 101 17.04 -12.54 25.52
C LEU A 101 18.11 -13.58 25.21
N ALA A 102 18.94 -13.34 24.18
CA ALA A 102 20.01 -14.26 23.80
C ALA A 102 21.03 -14.48 24.93
N ARG A 103 21.29 -13.46 25.76
CA ARG A 103 22.20 -13.62 26.93
C ARG A 103 21.61 -14.49 28.04
N GLN A 104 20.28 -14.55 28.15
CA GLN A 104 19.59 -15.39 29.12
C GLN A 104 19.51 -16.85 28.67
N ASP A 105 19.78 -17.11 27.39
CA ASP A 105 19.70 -18.43 26.74
C ASP A 105 18.44 -19.24 27.11
N PRO A 106 17.24 -18.64 27.06
CA PRO A 106 16.03 -19.31 27.49
C PRO A 106 15.64 -20.39 26.50
N SER A 107 15.20 -21.53 27.01
CA SER A 107 14.48 -22.47 26.15
C SER A 107 13.09 -21.92 25.81
N ALA A 108 12.51 -22.32 24.67
CA ALA A 108 11.15 -21.89 24.31
C ALA A 108 10.10 -22.25 25.39
N ALA A 109 10.34 -23.31 26.16
CA ALA A 109 9.46 -23.76 27.24
C ALA A 109 9.62 -22.96 28.55
N SER A 110 10.78 -22.33 28.77
CA SER A 110 11.07 -21.55 29.99
C SER A 110 10.89 -20.05 29.81
N LEU A 111 10.65 -19.58 28.58
CA LEU A 111 10.46 -18.17 28.29
C LEU A 111 9.09 -17.71 28.76
N ASP A 112 9.05 -16.66 29.60
CA ASP A 112 7.82 -15.97 29.95
C ASP A 112 7.42 -15.05 28.78
N VAL A 113 6.59 -15.61 27.88
CA VAL A 113 6.13 -14.93 26.67
C VAL A 113 5.26 -13.72 27.01
N ASP A 114 4.41 -13.82 28.05
CA ASP A 114 3.50 -12.73 28.44
C ASP A 114 4.27 -11.53 29.00
N ALA A 115 5.29 -11.77 29.80
CA ALA A 115 6.19 -10.72 30.25
C ALA A 115 6.97 -10.06 29.10
N CYS A 116 7.40 -10.86 28.12
CA CYS A 116 8.05 -10.34 26.92
C CYS A 116 7.09 -9.46 26.11
N LEU A 117 5.87 -9.92 25.85
CA LEU A 117 4.85 -9.17 25.13
C LEU A 117 4.50 -7.87 25.85
N SER A 118 4.27 -7.91 27.17
CA SER A 118 3.98 -6.72 27.96
C SER A 118 5.08 -5.67 27.86
N ARG A 119 6.35 -6.08 27.85
CA ARG A 119 7.49 -5.17 27.64
C ARG A 119 7.56 -4.60 26.24
N MET A 120 7.16 -5.37 25.23
CA MET A 120 7.15 -4.97 23.82
C MET A 120 5.98 -4.02 23.51
N GLU A 121 4.89 -4.12 24.23
CA GLU A 121 3.67 -3.31 24.06
C GLU A 121 3.61 -2.09 24.99
N ASP A 122 4.58 -1.92 25.87
CA ASP A 122 4.61 -0.82 26.86
C ASP A 122 4.66 0.55 26.16
N PRO A 123 3.60 1.37 26.25
CA PRO A 123 3.55 2.69 25.62
C PRO A 123 4.53 3.68 26.28
N ALA A 124 5.04 3.41 27.49
CA ALA A 124 6.06 4.22 28.16
C ALA A 124 7.45 4.04 27.52
N GLN A 125 7.63 3.01 26.67
CA GLN A 125 8.85 2.80 25.92
C GLN A 125 8.60 3.04 24.40
N PRO A 126 8.57 4.30 23.95
CA PRO A 126 8.25 4.65 22.56
C PRO A 126 9.25 4.14 21.53
N GLN A 127 10.27 3.42 21.98
CA GLN A 127 11.33 2.84 21.14
C GLN A 127 11.17 1.33 20.94
N THR A 128 10.07 0.72 21.39
CA THR A 128 9.84 -0.69 21.15
C THR A 128 9.33 -0.92 19.73
N PHE A 129 9.91 -1.91 19.07
CA PHE A 129 9.64 -2.31 17.68
C PHE A 129 8.14 -2.49 17.39
N PHE A 130 7.36 -2.88 18.38
CA PHE A 130 5.95 -3.24 18.23
C PHE A 130 4.95 -2.09 18.38
N SER A 131 5.29 -1.00 19.06
CA SER A 131 4.34 0.12 19.19
C SER A 131 3.95 0.72 17.83
N GLY A 132 4.90 0.79 16.88
CA GLY A 132 4.63 1.20 15.52
C GLY A 132 3.84 0.15 14.73
N TRP A 133 4.16 -1.14 14.87
CA TRP A 133 3.55 -2.22 14.10
C TRP A 133 2.12 -2.52 14.55
N VAL A 134 1.86 -2.54 15.86
CA VAL A 134 0.50 -2.68 16.41
C VAL A 134 -0.36 -1.46 16.06
N GLN A 135 0.21 -0.26 16.09
CA GLN A 135 -0.48 0.96 15.66
C GLN A 135 -0.77 0.94 14.15
N GLU A 136 0.20 0.52 13.32
CA GLU A 136 0.06 0.38 11.89
C GLU A 136 -0.92 -0.74 11.52
N TYR A 137 -0.89 -1.87 12.23
CA TYR A 137 -1.86 -2.96 12.08
C TYR A 137 -3.26 -2.54 12.53
N ARG A 138 -3.40 -1.82 13.64
CA ARG A 138 -4.69 -1.24 14.09
C ARG A 138 -5.20 -0.20 13.09
N THR A 139 -4.33 0.65 12.57
CA THR A 139 -4.69 1.66 11.56
C THR A 139 -5.05 0.99 10.23
N LEU A 140 -4.30 -0.02 9.78
CA LEU A 140 -4.62 -0.82 8.61
C LEU A 140 -5.92 -1.63 8.81
N ALA A 141 -6.12 -2.23 9.98
CA ALA A 141 -7.36 -2.93 10.31
C ALA A 141 -8.55 -1.97 10.35
N GLN A 142 -8.38 -0.77 10.93
CA GLN A 142 -9.42 0.27 10.93
C GLN A 142 -9.71 0.80 9.52
N VAL A 143 -8.66 1.02 8.71
CA VAL A 143 -8.80 1.45 7.30
C VAL A 143 -9.40 0.32 6.45
N GLN A 144 -9.06 -0.95 6.71
CA GLN A 144 -9.70 -2.09 6.07
C GLN A 144 -11.15 -2.26 6.53
N HIS A 145 -11.44 -2.08 7.82
CA HIS A 145 -12.82 -2.05 8.30
C HIS A 145 -13.63 -0.86 7.75
N GLN A 146 -12.99 0.28 7.50
CA GLN A 146 -13.65 1.42 6.86
C GLN A 146 -13.81 1.27 5.34
N LYS A 147 -12.95 0.47 4.68
CA LYS A 147 -12.99 0.27 3.21
C LYS A 147 -13.75 -0.96 2.76
N HIS A 148 -14.04 -1.92 3.65
CA HIS A 148 -14.73 -3.17 3.31
C HIS A 148 -15.88 -3.42 4.27
N PHE A 149 -16.96 -2.67 4.13
CA PHE A 149 -18.24 -3.17 4.64
C PHE A 149 -18.86 -4.05 3.55
N PHE A 150 -19.22 -5.25 3.93
CA PHE A 150 -19.96 -6.15 3.05
C PHE A 150 -21.43 -5.78 3.17
N PHE A 151 -21.96 -5.20 2.10
CA PHE A 151 -23.40 -5.01 1.96
C PHE A 151 -23.98 -6.23 1.28
N ILE A 152 -24.85 -6.95 1.98
CA ILE A 152 -25.63 -8.04 1.43
C ILE A 152 -27.06 -7.53 1.31
N PRO A 153 -27.55 -7.24 0.09
CA PRO A 153 -28.92 -6.78 -0.09
C PRO A 153 -29.92 -7.85 0.27
N GLN A 154 -31.03 -7.48 0.91
CA GLN A 154 -32.14 -8.38 1.20
C GLN A 154 -33.05 -8.55 -0.02
N GLY A 155 -32.52 -9.04 -1.13
CA GLY A 155 -33.27 -9.27 -2.37
C GLY A 155 -32.39 -9.19 -3.62
N SER A 156 -32.97 -9.52 -4.77
CA SER A 156 -32.31 -9.42 -6.06
C SER A 156 -32.23 -7.94 -6.47
N ILE A 157 -31.03 -7.44 -6.69
CA ILE A 157 -30.79 -6.10 -7.22
C ILE A 157 -30.46 -6.25 -8.71
N ASN A 158 -31.30 -5.68 -9.55
CA ASN A 158 -31.19 -5.80 -11.00
C ASN A 158 -30.85 -4.47 -11.69
N THR A 159 -30.96 -3.34 -10.96
CA THR A 159 -30.69 -2.01 -11.50
C THR A 159 -29.78 -1.20 -10.61
N PRO A 160 -28.99 -0.24 -11.17
CA PRO A 160 -28.15 0.68 -10.37
C PRO A 160 -28.96 1.51 -9.37
N GLN A 161 -30.19 1.84 -9.70
CA GLN A 161 -31.08 2.62 -8.84
C GLN A 161 -31.53 1.81 -7.61
N GLU A 162 -31.88 0.53 -7.80
CA GLU A 162 -32.20 -0.39 -6.70
C GLU A 162 -31.00 -0.60 -5.77
N PHE A 163 -29.80 -0.70 -6.35
CA PHE A 163 -28.55 -0.80 -5.58
C PHE A 163 -28.32 0.44 -4.72
N THR A 164 -28.48 1.64 -5.31
CA THR A 164 -28.31 2.89 -4.58
C THR A 164 -29.31 3.05 -3.46
N ALA A 165 -30.60 2.70 -3.69
CA ALA A 165 -31.63 2.76 -2.69
C ALA A 165 -31.38 1.77 -1.53
N ALA A 166 -30.98 0.54 -1.84
CA ALA A 166 -30.64 -0.46 -0.84
C ALA A 166 -29.40 -0.08 -0.01
N LEU A 167 -28.41 0.58 -0.64
CA LEU A 167 -27.22 1.07 0.03
C LEU A 167 -27.55 2.25 0.97
N GLN A 168 -28.42 3.15 0.57
CA GLN A 168 -28.90 4.26 1.41
C GLN A 168 -29.68 3.76 2.61
N ALA A 169 -30.61 2.83 2.42
CA ALA A 169 -31.37 2.21 3.52
C ALA A 169 -30.44 1.52 4.53
N TYR A 170 -29.44 0.79 4.06
CA TYR A 170 -28.41 0.17 4.91
C TYR A 170 -27.59 1.18 5.71
N ALA A 171 -27.25 2.32 5.09
CA ALA A 171 -26.52 3.39 5.76
C ALA A 171 -27.35 4.08 6.84
N GLU A 172 -28.63 4.35 6.56
CA GLU A 172 -29.58 4.95 7.51
C GLU A 172 -29.79 4.06 8.73
N GLU A 173 -29.97 2.75 8.52
CA GLU A 173 -30.13 1.76 9.60
C GLU A 173 -28.94 1.74 10.57
N ARG A 174 -27.73 2.08 10.07
CA ARG A 174 -26.48 2.06 10.85
C ARG A 174 -25.92 3.44 11.22
N GLY A 175 -26.69 4.49 10.95
CA GLY A 175 -26.28 5.87 11.27
C GLY A 175 -25.04 6.34 10.50
N MET A 176 -24.79 5.80 9.30
CA MET A 176 -23.65 6.14 8.46
C MET A 176 -24.05 7.16 7.41
N GLN A 177 -23.22 8.17 7.17
CA GLN A 177 -23.37 9.07 6.03
C GLN A 177 -22.57 8.54 4.83
N LEU A 178 -23.26 8.15 3.76
CA LEU A 178 -22.64 7.75 2.49
C LEU A 178 -22.72 8.89 1.49
N SER A 179 -21.57 9.29 0.92
CA SER A 179 -21.52 10.17 -0.25
C SER A 179 -21.03 9.35 -1.45
N LEU A 180 -21.87 9.25 -2.48
CA LEU A 180 -21.50 8.64 -3.77
C LEU A 180 -20.58 9.61 -4.53
N ILE A 181 -19.30 9.27 -4.65
CA ILE A 181 -18.30 10.15 -5.28
C ILE A 181 -18.24 9.96 -6.80
N LYS A 182 -18.82 8.96 -7.39
CA LYS A 182 -19.06 8.76 -8.84
C LYS A 182 -19.53 7.33 -9.11
N ASP A 183 -20.22 7.13 -10.26
CA ASP A 183 -20.68 5.86 -10.82
C ASP A 183 -19.55 4.86 -11.12
N CYS A 184 -18.76 4.49 -10.12
CA CYS A 184 -17.87 3.34 -10.21
C CYS A 184 -18.58 2.15 -9.60
N LEU A 185 -19.42 1.51 -10.42
CA LEU A 185 -19.79 0.14 -10.22
C LEU A 185 -18.53 -0.72 -10.36
N LEU A 186 -17.82 -0.93 -9.28
CA LEU A 186 -16.91 -2.05 -9.18
C LEU A 186 -17.77 -3.31 -9.08
N TYR A 187 -18.10 -3.86 -10.24
CA TYR A 187 -18.63 -5.20 -10.37
C TYR A 187 -17.57 -6.19 -9.88
N THR A 188 -17.63 -6.61 -8.64
CA THR A 188 -17.18 -7.93 -8.27
C THR A 188 -18.37 -8.84 -8.41
N SER A 189 -18.63 -9.27 -9.63
CA SER A 189 -19.45 -10.43 -9.90
C SER A 189 -18.84 -11.61 -9.15
N PRO A 190 -19.58 -12.33 -8.27
CA PRO A 190 -19.09 -13.61 -7.80
C PRO A 190 -18.92 -14.50 -9.02
N SER A 191 -17.71 -15.01 -9.20
CA SER A 191 -17.41 -16.02 -10.22
C SER A 191 -18.46 -17.13 -10.14
N PRO A 192 -19.10 -17.53 -11.24
CA PRO A 192 -20.02 -18.65 -11.21
C PRO A 192 -19.26 -19.88 -10.74
N ARG A 193 -19.74 -20.51 -9.69
CA ARG A 193 -19.22 -21.79 -9.21
C ARG A 193 -19.30 -22.77 -10.37
N ASP A 194 -18.16 -23.31 -10.73
CA ASP A 194 -18.04 -24.39 -11.70
C ASP A 194 -18.86 -25.60 -11.20
N PRO A 195 -19.87 -26.06 -11.94
CA PRO A 195 -20.61 -27.26 -11.56
C PRO A 195 -19.89 -28.48 -12.14
N LYS A 196 -18.79 -28.91 -11.52
CA LYS A 196 -18.19 -30.20 -11.80
C LYS A 196 -17.55 -30.76 -10.55
N THR A 197 -18.31 -31.52 -9.80
CA THR A 197 -17.90 -32.86 -9.32
C THR A 197 -19.13 -33.56 -8.80
N SER A 198 -19.66 -34.40 -9.66
CA SER A 198 -20.38 -35.60 -9.26
C SER A 198 -19.37 -36.69 -9.06
#